data_6e026de16ba6512594b7f67b7dde944c
#
_entry.id   6e026de16ba6512594b7f67b7dde944c
#
_cell.length_a   1.000
_cell.length_b   1.000
_cell.length_c   1.000
_cell.angle_alpha   90.00
_cell.angle_beta   90.00
_cell.angle_gamma   90.00
#
_symmetry.space_group_name_H-M   'P 1'
#
loop_
_entity.id
_entity.type
_entity.pdbx_description
1 polymer ?
#
loop_
_entity_poly.entity_id
_entity_poly.type
_entity_poly.pdbx_seq_one_letter_code
_entity_poly.pdbx_strand_id
1 'polypeptide(L)'
;IGSYTAGAIASIAYQIPVPAVDGNVFRILTRVAADDTDIMKPSFRTLLEKELREVMQGMEMPGAFNQALMELGATVCVPNGAPLCEQCPWNSLCLARKEGRIAELPVRTKAKARRIEKRTVLVIRDNDKVAIRKRPDKGLLAGMYEFPNLDGKLTMDEVTAYSKSIGLAPVRVKKL
;
A
#
# COMPACT_ATOMS: atom_id res chain seq x y z
N ILE A 1 -6.60 7.00 -9.70
CA ILE A 1 -6.40 5.55 -10.02
C ILE A 1 -4.93 5.35 -10.33
N GLY A 2 -4.29 4.40 -9.66
CA GLY A 2 -2.87 4.07 -9.89
C GLY A 2 -2.67 3.18 -11.12
N SER A 3 -1.39 3.06 -11.60
CA SER A 3 -1.02 2.27 -12.79
C SER A 3 -1.49 0.81 -12.71
N TYR A 4 -1.38 0.18 -11.53
CA TYR A 4 -1.87 -1.18 -11.31
C TYR A 4 -3.38 -1.33 -11.60
N THR A 5 -4.20 -0.52 -10.95
CA THR A 5 -5.66 -0.59 -11.14
C THR A 5 -6.07 -0.22 -12.56
N ALA A 6 -5.42 0.79 -13.14
CA ALA A 6 -5.66 1.16 -14.53
C ALA A 6 -5.30 0.03 -15.50
N GLY A 7 -4.15 -0.62 -15.29
CA GLY A 7 -3.70 -1.77 -16.08
C GLY A 7 -4.63 -2.98 -15.95
N ALA A 8 -5.07 -3.27 -14.72
CA ALA A 8 -6.02 -4.36 -14.46
C ALA A 8 -7.36 -4.13 -15.18
N ILE A 9 -7.96 -2.96 -15.04
CA ILE A 9 -9.22 -2.62 -15.72
C ILE A 9 -9.05 -2.67 -17.24
N ALA A 10 -8.01 -2.04 -17.77
CA ALA A 10 -7.76 -1.97 -19.21
C ALA A 10 -7.57 -3.36 -19.83
N SER A 11 -6.80 -4.23 -19.18
CA SER A 11 -6.54 -5.57 -19.72
C SER A 11 -7.71 -6.53 -19.53
N ILE A 12 -8.35 -6.53 -18.35
CA ILE A 12 -9.40 -7.51 -18.04
C ILE A 12 -10.73 -7.14 -18.71
N ALA A 13 -11.15 -5.87 -18.62
CA ALA A 13 -12.44 -5.45 -19.14
C ALA A 13 -12.40 -5.09 -20.64
N TYR A 14 -11.26 -4.56 -21.10
CA TYR A 14 -11.15 -4.02 -22.47
C TYR A 14 -10.15 -4.75 -23.34
N GLN A 15 -9.49 -5.79 -22.85
CA GLN A 15 -8.48 -6.58 -23.55
C GLN A 15 -7.34 -5.73 -24.16
N ILE A 16 -7.03 -4.60 -23.51
CA ILE A 16 -5.90 -3.75 -23.90
C ILE A 16 -4.60 -4.37 -23.33
N PRO A 17 -3.55 -4.59 -24.16
CA PRO A 17 -2.32 -5.26 -23.73
C PRO A 17 -1.44 -4.34 -22.89
N VAL A 18 -1.85 -4.11 -21.65
CA VAL A 18 -1.12 -3.33 -20.64
C VAL A 18 -0.94 -4.13 -19.36
N PRO A 19 0.22 -4.06 -18.72
CA PRO A 19 0.50 -4.82 -17.51
C PRO A 19 -0.19 -4.24 -16.28
N ALA A 20 -0.53 -5.12 -15.35
CA ALA A 20 -0.99 -4.78 -14.02
C ALA A 20 0.05 -5.25 -12.98
N VAL A 21 1.04 -4.39 -12.69
CA VAL A 21 2.18 -4.75 -11.82
C VAL A 21 1.89 -4.41 -10.37
N ASP A 22 1.76 -5.44 -9.55
CA ASP A 22 1.63 -5.37 -8.09
C ASP A 22 2.80 -6.07 -7.36
N GLY A 23 2.69 -6.21 -6.04
CA GLY A 23 3.68 -6.94 -5.24
C GLY A 23 3.80 -8.41 -5.57
N ASN A 24 2.76 -9.06 -6.09
CA ASN A 24 2.78 -10.44 -6.53
C ASN A 24 3.60 -10.58 -7.82
N VAL A 25 3.33 -9.71 -8.78
CA VAL A 25 4.04 -9.70 -10.06
C VAL A 25 5.54 -9.43 -9.84
N PHE A 26 5.89 -8.44 -9.01
CA PHE A 26 7.30 -8.21 -8.64
C PHE A 26 7.96 -9.46 -8.09
N ARG A 27 7.32 -10.11 -7.12
CA ARG A 27 7.87 -11.31 -6.48
C ARG A 27 8.08 -12.46 -7.45
N ILE A 28 7.10 -12.71 -8.31
CA ILE A 28 7.18 -13.79 -9.28
C ILE A 28 8.32 -13.52 -10.25
N LEU A 29 8.35 -12.36 -10.86
CA LEU A 29 9.31 -12.07 -11.94
C LEU A 29 10.73 -11.97 -11.43
N THR A 30 10.95 -11.35 -10.26
CA THR A 30 12.28 -11.34 -9.64
C THR A 30 12.76 -12.75 -9.27
N ARG A 31 11.89 -13.64 -8.81
CA ARG A 31 12.25 -15.04 -8.56
C ARG A 31 12.52 -15.81 -9.84
N VAL A 32 11.70 -15.64 -10.87
CA VAL A 32 11.91 -16.34 -12.14
C VAL A 32 13.23 -15.92 -12.77
N ALA A 33 13.56 -14.64 -12.76
CA ALA A 33 14.80 -14.09 -13.33
C ALA A 33 16.01 -14.13 -12.36
N ALA A 34 15.84 -14.53 -11.10
CA ALA A 34 16.82 -14.37 -10.02
C ALA A 34 17.36 -12.94 -9.89
N ASP A 35 16.50 -11.92 -10.07
CA ASP A 35 16.86 -10.52 -10.10
C ASP A 35 16.97 -9.92 -8.69
N ASP A 36 18.15 -9.43 -8.34
CA ASP A 36 18.48 -8.82 -7.05
C ASP A 36 18.10 -7.33 -6.95
N THR A 37 17.50 -6.78 -7.98
CA THR A 37 17.11 -5.38 -7.96
C THR A 37 16.05 -5.13 -6.89
N ASP A 38 16.27 -4.11 -6.07
CA ASP A 38 15.32 -3.71 -5.04
C ASP A 38 14.00 -3.25 -5.65
N ILE A 39 12.93 -4.00 -5.37
CA ILE A 39 11.59 -3.73 -5.87
C ILE A 39 10.99 -2.41 -5.37
N MET A 40 11.60 -1.78 -4.38
CA MET A 40 11.19 -0.47 -3.88
C MET A 40 11.70 0.70 -4.74
N LYS A 41 12.62 0.46 -5.65
CA LYS A 41 13.13 1.49 -6.58
C LYS A 41 12.08 1.82 -7.65
N PRO A 42 11.65 3.09 -7.79
CA PRO A 42 10.67 3.48 -8.82
C PRO A 42 11.13 3.14 -10.25
N SER A 43 12.45 3.25 -10.52
CA SER A 43 13.04 2.88 -11.81
C SER A 43 12.82 1.41 -12.18
N PHE A 44 12.87 0.51 -11.19
CA PHE A 44 12.63 -0.92 -11.43
C PHE A 44 11.18 -1.18 -11.84
N ARG A 45 10.23 -0.52 -11.18
CA ARG A 45 8.82 -0.60 -11.60
C ARG A 45 8.63 -0.16 -13.05
N THR A 46 9.19 0.99 -13.41
CA THR A 46 9.07 1.54 -14.76
C THR A 46 9.69 0.61 -15.81
N LEU A 47 10.84 0.01 -15.50
CA LEU A 47 11.50 -0.97 -16.37
C LEU A 47 10.62 -2.20 -16.56
N LEU A 48 10.15 -2.79 -15.48
CA LEU A 48 9.34 -4.00 -15.51
C LEU A 48 7.99 -3.78 -16.23
N GLU A 49 7.33 -2.65 -15.99
CA GLU A 49 6.10 -2.28 -16.72
C GLU A 49 6.37 -2.13 -18.23
N LYS A 50 7.54 -1.61 -18.61
CA LYS A 50 7.94 -1.50 -20.03
C LYS A 50 8.16 -2.88 -20.65
N GLU A 51 8.96 -3.73 -20.02
CA GLU A 51 9.27 -5.09 -20.51
C GLU A 51 7.99 -5.95 -20.62
N LEU A 52 7.14 -5.91 -19.61
CA LEU A 52 5.86 -6.62 -19.66
C LEU A 52 4.95 -6.10 -20.75
N ARG A 53 4.94 -4.79 -21.02
CA ARG A 53 4.17 -4.22 -22.12
C ARG A 53 4.66 -4.74 -23.48
N GLU A 54 5.95 -4.89 -23.66
CA GLU A 54 6.54 -5.46 -24.88
C GLU A 54 6.14 -6.94 -25.03
N VAL A 55 6.21 -7.72 -23.95
CA VAL A 55 5.78 -9.14 -23.94
C VAL A 55 4.29 -9.30 -24.23
N MET A 56 3.47 -8.36 -23.76
CA MET A 56 2.01 -8.42 -23.95
C MET A 56 1.54 -7.96 -25.33
N GLN A 57 2.42 -7.35 -26.15
CA GLN A 57 2.05 -6.95 -27.51
C GLN A 57 1.61 -8.17 -28.34
N GLY A 58 0.45 -8.05 -28.98
CA GLY A 58 -0.12 -9.12 -29.79
C GLY A 58 -0.75 -10.27 -29.02
N MET A 59 -0.82 -10.21 -27.69
CA MET A 59 -1.55 -11.20 -26.90
C MET A 59 -3.07 -11.09 -27.17
N GLU A 60 -3.71 -12.22 -27.45
CA GLU A 60 -5.16 -12.31 -27.61
C GLU A 60 -5.91 -12.12 -26.28
N MET A 61 -5.32 -12.56 -25.18
CA MET A 61 -5.95 -12.56 -23.84
C MET A 61 -5.09 -11.88 -22.77
N PRO A 62 -4.80 -10.57 -22.88
CA PRO A 62 -3.93 -9.88 -21.96
C PRO A 62 -4.52 -9.80 -20.53
N GLY A 63 -5.85 -9.77 -20.41
CA GLY A 63 -6.53 -9.84 -19.13
C GLY A 63 -6.29 -11.16 -18.39
N ALA A 64 -6.37 -12.28 -19.11
CA ALA A 64 -6.08 -13.60 -18.54
C ALA A 64 -4.61 -13.73 -18.11
N PHE A 65 -3.67 -13.17 -18.85
CA PHE A 65 -2.25 -13.14 -18.48
C PHE A 65 -2.02 -12.38 -17.17
N ASN A 66 -2.57 -11.19 -17.01
CA ASN A 66 -2.47 -10.43 -15.77
C ASN A 66 -3.11 -11.16 -14.59
N GLN A 67 -4.29 -11.76 -14.78
CA GLN A 67 -4.97 -12.55 -13.75
C GLN A 67 -4.13 -13.78 -13.35
N ALA A 68 -3.57 -14.49 -14.31
CA ALA A 68 -2.72 -15.65 -14.04
C ALA A 68 -1.49 -15.27 -13.19
N LEU A 69 -0.85 -14.11 -13.45
CA LEU A 69 0.24 -13.61 -12.62
C LEU A 69 -0.22 -13.28 -11.20
N MET A 70 -1.37 -12.63 -11.06
CA MET A 70 -1.91 -12.30 -9.73
C MET A 70 -2.23 -13.57 -8.94
N GLU A 71 -2.90 -14.54 -9.56
CA GLU A 71 -3.29 -15.81 -8.94
C GLU A 71 -2.08 -16.67 -8.57
N LEU A 72 -1.12 -16.80 -9.48
CA LEU A 72 0.14 -17.50 -9.21
C LEU A 72 0.86 -16.92 -7.99
N GLY A 73 0.85 -15.58 -7.86
CA GLY A 73 1.42 -14.91 -6.69
C GLY A 73 0.62 -15.12 -5.41
N ALA A 74 -0.69 -15.17 -5.50
CA ALA A 74 -1.56 -15.32 -4.34
C ALA A 74 -1.60 -16.77 -3.80
N THR A 75 -1.52 -17.77 -4.68
CA THR A 75 -1.80 -19.17 -4.34
C THR A 75 -0.58 -20.08 -4.33
N VAL A 76 0.40 -19.86 -5.20
CA VAL A 76 1.56 -20.73 -5.40
C VAL A 76 2.85 -20.06 -4.95
N CYS A 77 3.20 -18.93 -5.59
CA CYS A 77 4.42 -18.19 -5.30
C CYS A 77 4.20 -17.20 -4.14
N VAL A 78 3.78 -17.70 -2.98
CA VAL A 78 3.34 -16.89 -1.83
C VAL A 78 4.47 -16.05 -1.19
N PRO A 79 4.13 -14.91 -0.54
CA PRO A 79 5.13 -14.02 0.09
C PRO A 79 5.64 -14.56 1.43
N ASN A 80 4.83 -15.30 2.16
CA ASN A 80 5.12 -15.79 3.50
C ASN A 80 5.10 -17.33 3.52
N GLY A 81 6.03 -17.91 4.27
CA GLY A 81 6.18 -19.36 4.32
C GLY A 81 6.89 -19.95 3.08
N ALA A 82 6.75 -21.26 2.88
CA ALA A 82 7.34 -21.95 1.74
C ALA A 82 6.40 -21.87 0.52
N PRO A 83 6.84 -21.31 -0.60
CA PRO A 83 6.05 -21.34 -1.83
C PRO A 83 5.89 -22.77 -2.35
N LEU A 84 4.76 -23.03 -3.03
CA LEU A 84 4.43 -24.32 -3.59
C LEU A 84 5.12 -24.54 -4.94
N CYS A 85 6.47 -24.53 -4.93
CA CYS A 85 7.29 -24.56 -6.16
C CYS A 85 7.04 -25.80 -7.02
N GLU A 86 6.71 -26.94 -6.42
CA GLU A 86 6.41 -28.19 -7.15
C GLU A 86 5.11 -28.08 -7.98
N GLN A 87 4.19 -27.20 -7.56
CA GLN A 87 2.93 -26.97 -8.27
C GLN A 87 3.02 -25.76 -9.23
N CYS A 88 4.19 -25.08 -9.27
CA CYS A 88 4.36 -23.91 -10.09
C CYS A 88 4.53 -24.28 -11.57
N PRO A 89 3.72 -23.72 -12.48
CA PRO A 89 3.89 -23.99 -13.92
C PRO A 89 5.23 -23.52 -14.47
N TRP A 90 5.89 -22.58 -13.80
CA TRP A 90 7.23 -22.08 -14.16
C TRP A 90 8.38 -22.71 -13.36
N ASN A 91 8.11 -23.81 -12.69
CA ASN A 91 9.07 -24.53 -11.87
C ASN A 91 10.42 -24.76 -12.58
N SER A 92 10.37 -25.30 -13.81
CA SER A 92 11.56 -25.61 -14.61
C SER A 92 12.31 -24.39 -15.14
N LEU A 93 11.65 -23.24 -15.21
CA LEU A 93 12.22 -21.97 -15.71
C LEU A 93 12.77 -21.09 -14.59
N CYS A 94 12.31 -21.29 -13.35
CA CYS A 94 12.60 -20.39 -12.23
C CYS A 94 14.08 -20.47 -11.81
N LEU A 95 14.84 -19.41 -12.07
CA LEU A 95 16.27 -19.35 -11.71
C LEU A 95 16.47 -19.29 -10.20
N ALA A 96 15.67 -18.51 -9.46
CA ALA A 96 15.78 -18.48 -8.00
C ALA A 96 15.59 -19.86 -7.35
N ARG A 97 14.74 -20.71 -7.93
CA ARG A 97 14.61 -22.10 -7.46
C ARG A 97 15.85 -22.92 -7.77
N LYS A 98 16.37 -22.84 -8.99
CA LYS A 98 17.58 -23.55 -9.40
C LYS A 98 18.79 -23.17 -8.56
N GLU A 99 18.87 -21.91 -8.15
CA GLU A 99 19.95 -21.35 -7.35
C GLU A 99 19.72 -21.46 -5.82
N GLY A 100 18.56 -21.95 -5.38
CA GLY A 100 18.21 -22.05 -3.96
C GLY A 100 17.90 -20.72 -3.28
N ARG A 101 17.61 -19.66 -4.04
CA ARG A 101 17.48 -18.25 -3.58
C ARG A 101 16.04 -17.76 -3.41
N ILE A 102 15.08 -18.66 -3.38
CA ILE A 102 13.65 -18.31 -3.26
C ILE A 102 13.36 -17.44 -2.03
N ALA A 103 14.03 -17.70 -0.90
CA ALA A 103 13.81 -16.96 0.35
C ALA A 103 14.45 -15.57 0.35
N GLU A 104 15.43 -15.32 -0.51
CA GLU A 104 16.13 -14.04 -0.62
C GLU A 104 15.36 -13.04 -1.50
N LEU A 105 14.52 -13.55 -2.40
CA LEU A 105 13.83 -12.75 -3.41
C LEU A 105 12.32 -12.64 -3.15
N PRO A 106 11.76 -11.48 -3.39
CA PRO A 106 12.35 -10.25 -3.93
C PRO A 106 13.19 -9.49 -2.90
N VAL A 107 14.25 -8.84 -3.35
CA VAL A 107 15.00 -7.89 -2.51
C VAL A 107 14.12 -6.67 -2.23
N ARG A 108 14.03 -6.30 -0.96
CA ARG A 108 13.22 -5.17 -0.52
C ARG A 108 13.89 -4.38 0.57
N THR A 109 14.23 -3.14 0.27
CA THR A 109 14.71 -2.20 1.30
C THR A 109 13.63 -2.00 2.36
N LYS A 110 14.01 -2.15 3.62
CA LYS A 110 13.11 -1.90 4.75
C LYS A 110 12.63 -0.44 4.73
N ALA A 111 11.33 -0.24 4.84
CA ALA A 111 10.77 1.09 4.99
C ALA A 111 11.35 1.78 6.22
N LYS A 112 11.56 3.10 6.13
CA LYS A 112 11.92 3.90 7.32
C LYS A 112 10.89 3.69 8.43
N ALA A 113 11.34 3.68 9.66
CA ALA A 113 10.46 3.58 10.82
C ALA A 113 9.37 4.67 10.73
N ARG A 114 8.14 4.29 11.01
CA ARG A 114 7.02 5.24 11.00
C ARG A 114 7.22 6.26 12.11
N ARG A 115 7.04 7.53 11.79
CA ARG A 115 6.98 8.59 12.80
C ARG A 115 5.73 8.36 13.65
N ILE A 116 5.92 8.26 14.96
CA ILE A 116 4.83 8.15 15.94
C ILE A 116 4.56 9.56 16.47
N GLU A 117 3.38 10.09 16.17
CA GLU A 117 2.92 11.37 16.71
C GLU A 117 1.91 11.12 17.82
N LYS A 118 2.17 11.73 18.98
CA LYS A 118 1.19 11.71 20.08
C LYS A 118 0.29 12.92 19.92
N ARG A 119 -1.02 12.69 19.95
CA ARG A 119 -2.02 13.76 19.85
C ARG A 119 -3.14 13.54 20.85
N THR A 120 -3.62 14.62 21.43
CA THR A 120 -4.85 14.62 22.23
C THR A 120 -5.98 15.12 21.35
N VAL A 121 -6.95 14.24 21.10
CA VAL A 121 -8.13 14.56 20.28
C VAL A 121 -9.26 15.00 21.20
N LEU A 122 -9.88 16.13 20.89
CA LEU A 122 -10.96 16.71 21.66
C LEU A 122 -12.32 16.46 20.97
N VAL A 123 -13.16 15.66 21.60
CA VAL A 123 -14.55 15.46 21.17
C VAL A 123 -15.41 16.45 21.96
N ILE A 124 -15.55 17.66 21.42
CA ILE A 124 -16.32 18.75 22.05
C ILE A 124 -17.77 18.61 21.59
N ARG A 125 -18.68 18.43 22.54
CA ARG A 125 -20.11 18.27 22.27
C ARG A 125 -20.90 19.36 22.95
N ASP A 126 -21.92 19.86 22.22
CA ASP A 126 -22.97 20.69 22.73
C ASP A 126 -24.30 20.15 22.20
N ASN A 127 -25.08 19.52 23.10
CA ASN A 127 -26.29 18.79 22.75
C ASN A 127 -26.02 17.74 21.63
N ASP A 128 -26.69 17.90 20.50
CA ASP A 128 -26.54 17.01 19.31
C ASP A 128 -25.44 17.45 18.36
N LYS A 129 -24.72 18.50 18.67
CA LYS A 129 -23.65 19.05 17.83
C LYS A 129 -22.30 18.61 18.33
N VAL A 130 -21.38 18.43 17.38
CA VAL A 130 -19.98 18.10 17.66
C VAL A 130 -19.09 19.09 16.89
N ALA A 131 -18.09 19.62 17.59
CA ALA A 131 -17.13 20.51 16.94
C ALA A 131 -16.20 19.72 16.00
N ILE A 132 -16.09 20.19 14.78
CA ILE A 132 -15.12 19.70 13.80
C ILE A 132 -14.39 20.91 13.20
N ARG A 133 -13.17 20.68 12.71
CA ARG A 133 -12.41 21.68 11.94
C ARG A 133 -11.95 21.10 10.61
N LYS A 134 -11.81 21.94 9.61
CA LYS A 134 -11.20 21.56 8.34
C LYS A 134 -9.68 21.55 8.49
N ARG A 135 -9.04 20.50 7.97
CA ARG A 135 -7.58 20.43 7.90
C ARG A 135 -7.04 21.42 6.87
N PRO A 136 -5.76 21.84 6.99
CA PRO A 136 -5.12 22.66 5.98
C PRO A 136 -5.21 22.03 4.57
N ASP A 137 -5.14 22.87 3.55
CA ASP A 137 -5.21 22.44 2.14
C ASP A 137 -3.95 21.71 1.67
N LYS A 138 -2.92 21.58 2.54
CA LYS A 138 -1.67 20.84 2.26
C LYS A 138 -1.32 19.89 3.40
N GLY A 139 -0.68 18.78 3.08
CA GLY A 139 -0.23 17.79 4.05
C GLY A 139 -1.12 16.54 4.13
N LEU A 140 -0.97 15.77 5.19
CA LEU A 140 -1.70 14.53 5.39
C LEU A 140 -3.21 14.78 5.51
N LEU A 141 -4.03 14.10 4.70
CA LEU A 141 -5.49 14.25 4.66
C LEU A 141 -5.94 15.70 4.46
N ALA A 142 -5.28 16.43 3.56
CA ALA A 142 -5.58 17.84 3.25
C ALA A 142 -7.04 18.05 2.90
N GLY A 143 -7.64 19.13 3.43
CA GLY A 143 -9.02 19.53 3.17
C GLY A 143 -10.10 18.66 3.82
N MET A 144 -9.77 17.55 4.46
CA MET A 144 -10.72 16.71 5.20
C MET A 144 -11.09 17.36 6.54
N TYR A 145 -12.21 16.92 7.11
CA TYR A 145 -12.63 17.36 8.45
C TYR A 145 -12.06 16.43 9.53
N GLU A 146 -11.71 17.01 10.67
CA GLU A 146 -11.22 16.31 11.84
C GLU A 146 -11.79 16.88 13.14
N PHE A 147 -11.74 16.10 14.21
CA PHE A 147 -11.95 16.65 15.54
C PHE A 147 -10.80 17.60 15.90
N PRO A 148 -11.03 18.70 16.65
CA PRO A 148 -9.95 19.51 17.21
C PRO A 148 -8.95 18.64 17.93
N ASN A 149 -7.67 18.86 17.71
CA ASN A 149 -6.61 18.10 18.35
C ASN A 149 -5.40 18.97 18.65
N LEU A 150 -4.64 18.54 19.64
CA LEU A 150 -3.46 19.21 20.17
C LEU A 150 -2.28 18.25 20.13
N ASP A 151 -1.08 18.80 19.96
CA ASP A 151 0.14 18.00 20.00
C ASP A 151 0.40 17.50 21.44
N GLY A 152 0.89 16.27 21.53
CA GLY A 152 1.21 15.64 22.80
C GLY A 152 0.06 14.88 23.44
N LYS A 153 0.38 14.29 24.60
CA LYS A 153 -0.59 13.59 25.45
C LYS A 153 -0.91 14.49 26.64
N LEU A 154 -1.98 15.26 26.53
CA LEU A 154 -2.39 16.20 27.56
C LEU A 154 -3.15 15.51 28.69
N THR A 155 -3.03 16.07 29.88
CA THR A 155 -3.84 15.74 31.07
C THR A 155 -5.22 16.37 30.98
N MET A 156 -6.14 15.95 31.83
CA MET A 156 -7.49 16.54 31.89
C MET A 156 -7.45 18.01 32.29
N ASP A 157 -6.53 18.41 33.16
CA ASP A 157 -6.37 19.80 33.62
C ASP A 157 -5.87 20.69 32.48
N GLU A 158 -4.88 20.22 31.70
CA GLU A 158 -4.37 20.93 30.53
C GLU A 158 -5.46 21.07 29.44
N VAL A 159 -6.26 20.03 29.20
CA VAL A 159 -7.39 20.08 28.27
C VAL A 159 -8.44 21.07 28.76
N THR A 160 -8.73 21.09 30.05
CA THR A 160 -9.68 22.03 30.66
C THR A 160 -9.17 23.47 30.54
N ALA A 161 -7.91 23.70 30.84
CA ALA A 161 -7.29 25.03 30.71
C ALA A 161 -7.32 25.52 29.25
N TYR A 162 -6.96 24.65 28.29
CA TYR A 162 -7.05 24.93 26.87
C TYR A 162 -8.49 25.27 26.45
N SER A 163 -9.47 24.46 26.87
CA SER A 163 -10.87 24.70 26.51
C SER A 163 -11.35 26.08 26.97
N LYS A 164 -10.98 26.50 28.20
CA LYS A 164 -11.27 27.84 28.71
C LYS A 164 -10.55 28.91 27.90
N SER A 165 -9.32 28.69 27.48
CA SER A 165 -8.56 29.70 26.71
C SER A 165 -9.14 29.99 25.33
N ILE A 166 -9.90 29.06 24.77
CA ILE A 166 -10.64 29.23 23.50
C ILE A 166 -12.11 29.65 23.70
N GLY A 167 -12.47 30.09 24.90
CA GLY A 167 -13.81 30.62 25.23
C GLY A 167 -14.87 29.56 25.52
N LEU A 168 -14.49 28.31 25.75
CA LEU A 168 -15.43 27.24 26.12
C LEU A 168 -15.58 27.17 27.67
N ALA A 169 -16.80 26.90 28.13
CA ALA A 169 -17.10 26.62 29.54
C ALA A 169 -17.48 25.11 29.68
N PRO A 170 -16.52 24.19 29.78
CA PRO A 170 -16.84 22.77 29.83
C PRO A 170 -17.58 22.42 31.13
N VAL A 171 -18.77 21.85 31.01
CA VAL A 171 -19.57 21.32 32.13
C VAL A 171 -18.97 20.01 32.65
N ARG A 172 -18.45 19.20 31.75
CA ARG A 172 -17.84 17.91 32.07
C ARG A 172 -16.68 17.60 31.14
N VAL A 173 -15.56 17.23 31.70
CA VAL A 173 -14.39 16.71 30.95
C VAL A 173 -14.17 15.27 31.38
N LYS A 174 -14.01 14.36 30.43
CA LYS A 174 -13.67 12.96 30.71
C LYS A 174 -12.71 12.42 29.66
N LYS A 175 -11.88 11.49 30.04
CA LYS A 175 -11.06 10.70 29.12
C LYS A 175 -11.90 9.54 28.60
N LEU A 176 -11.83 9.30 27.29
CA LEU A 176 -12.40 8.13 26.61
C LEU A 176 -11.34 7.02 26.53
#